data_3b69cfc0d6b6695d27f9c02d761f997b
#
_entry.id   3b69cfc0d6b6695d27f9c02d761f997b
#
_cell.length_a   1.000
_cell.length_b   1.000
_cell.length_c   1.000
_cell.angle_alpha   90.00
_cell.angle_beta   90.00
_cell.angle_gamma   90.00
#
_symmetry.space_group_name_H-M   'P 1'
#
loop_
_entity.id
_entity.type
_entity.pdbx_description
1 polymer ?
#
loop_
_entity_poly.entity_id
_entity_poly.type
_entity_poly.pdbx_seq_one_letter_code
_entity_poly.pdbx_strand_id
1 'polypeptide(L)'
;MLQSIYIQNYALIDKLDISFTSGFSVITGETGAGKSIILGAIGLLLGQRADVKAIKNGASKCIVEARFRIASYGMEEFFLENDIEYDPEECILRREVSANGKSRAFINDTPASLAQMKLLGEKLIDVHSQHQNLLLNKEGFQMNILDILAQDDAQLSAYQKTFQDYRKVCRDLEDFIAQAEKSRQDEDYIRFQLEQLEEADLKEGEQASLEQEAETLSHSEDIKSGLYKAEQTINDDERGSLPLIKECMQTLQNISKVYSPAQEWTERLNSCYIELKDISLEVANAQEEVEFNPSRLDYVNERLNLIYSLQQKHRVQTLEELIALTEEYRDKLSAITSYDERIAELTERKEEQYKQVKQQAEVLTKARAAAAREVEKQLAARLVPLGMPNVRFQVEMGLKKEPGLQGEDTVSFLFSANKNGVLQNISSVASGGEIARVMLSIKAMIAGAVKLPTIVFDEIDTGVSGEIADRMADMMQEMGEQNRQVISITHLPQIAARGTSHYKVYKEDTETGTNSHIRRLTDEERVEEIAHMLSGATLTEAALSNAKALLARN
;
A
#
# COMPACT_ATOMS: atom_id res chain seq x y z
N MET A 1 -25.38 -19.36 -2.63
CA MET A 1 -25.62 -20.50 -3.53
C MET A 1 -25.91 -20.01 -4.93
N LEU A 2 -25.37 -20.66 -5.94
CA LEU A 2 -25.65 -20.37 -7.34
C LEU A 2 -27.11 -20.73 -7.67
N GLN A 3 -27.89 -19.74 -8.10
CA GLN A 3 -29.29 -19.94 -8.49
C GLN A 3 -29.42 -20.22 -9.99
N SER A 4 -28.76 -19.43 -10.81
CA SER A 4 -28.79 -19.62 -12.26
C SER A 4 -27.52 -19.12 -12.94
N ILE A 5 -27.27 -19.68 -14.13
CA ILE A 5 -26.23 -19.18 -15.05
C ILE A 5 -26.90 -18.88 -16.41
N TYR A 6 -26.69 -17.67 -16.90
CA TYR A 6 -27.04 -17.25 -18.23
C TYR A 6 -25.75 -17.07 -19.07
N ILE A 7 -25.73 -17.69 -20.24
CA ILE A 7 -24.60 -17.60 -21.18
C ILE A 7 -25.14 -17.24 -22.56
N GLN A 8 -24.55 -16.25 -23.20
CA GLN A 8 -24.90 -15.87 -24.56
C GLN A 8 -23.65 -15.69 -25.42
N ASN A 9 -23.66 -16.29 -26.62
CA ASN A 9 -22.61 -16.19 -27.63
C ASN A 9 -21.20 -16.59 -27.12
N TYR A 10 -21.11 -17.67 -26.36
CA TYR A 10 -19.85 -18.16 -25.80
C TYR A 10 -19.52 -19.56 -26.35
N ALA A 11 -18.38 -19.66 -27.02
CA ALA A 11 -17.92 -20.91 -27.68
C ALA A 11 -19.02 -21.54 -28.60
N LEU A 12 -19.51 -22.70 -28.25
CA LEU A 12 -20.59 -23.40 -28.97
C LEU A 12 -21.99 -23.09 -28.41
N ILE A 13 -22.13 -22.18 -27.44
CA ILE A 13 -23.40 -21.81 -26.84
C ILE A 13 -23.92 -20.53 -27.48
N ASP A 14 -25.10 -20.60 -28.12
CA ASP A 14 -25.83 -19.41 -28.56
C ASP A 14 -26.47 -18.70 -27.39
N LYS A 15 -27.35 -19.41 -26.71
CA LYS A 15 -28.05 -18.95 -25.53
C LYS A 15 -28.32 -20.14 -24.62
N LEU A 16 -27.96 -19.97 -23.37
CA LEU A 16 -28.20 -20.92 -22.29
C LEU A 16 -28.73 -20.17 -21.10
N ASP A 17 -29.80 -20.65 -20.52
CA ASP A 17 -30.34 -20.20 -19.23
C ASP A 17 -30.68 -21.43 -18.41
N ILE A 18 -29.95 -21.62 -17.30
CA ILE A 18 -30.07 -22.81 -16.48
C ILE A 18 -30.19 -22.45 -15.00
N SER A 19 -31.16 -23.02 -14.33
CA SER A 19 -31.35 -22.87 -12.88
C SER A 19 -30.80 -24.10 -12.16
N PHE A 20 -30.08 -23.87 -11.06
CA PHE A 20 -29.53 -24.89 -10.19
C PHE A 20 -30.31 -24.96 -8.87
N THR A 21 -30.37 -26.16 -8.31
CA THR A 21 -30.96 -26.40 -7.00
C THR A 21 -29.89 -26.46 -5.92
N SER A 22 -30.27 -26.30 -4.66
CA SER A 22 -29.43 -26.63 -3.50
C SER A 22 -29.11 -28.12 -3.45
N GLY A 23 -28.12 -28.48 -2.65
CA GLY A 23 -27.69 -29.87 -2.49
C GLY A 23 -26.74 -30.35 -3.57
N PHE A 24 -26.77 -31.64 -3.89
CA PHE A 24 -25.84 -32.25 -4.83
C PHE A 24 -26.42 -32.34 -6.25
N SER A 25 -25.87 -31.60 -7.18
CA SER A 25 -26.24 -31.61 -8.61
C SER A 25 -25.15 -32.28 -9.43
N VAL A 26 -25.56 -33.04 -10.45
CA VAL A 26 -24.61 -33.67 -11.40
C VAL A 26 -24.84 -33.19 -12.82
N ILE A 27 -23.77 -33.07 -13.57
CA ILE A 27 -23.78 -32.69 -14.99
C ILE A 27 -23.09 -33.82 -15.76
N THR A 28 -23.85 -34.48 -16.65
CA THR A 28 -23.34 -35.52 -17.56
C THR A 28 -23.39 -35.06 -19.01
N GLY A 29 -22.81 -35.82 -19.93
CA GLY A 29 -22.81 -35.54 -21.35
C GLY A 29 -21.53 -36.02 -22.02
N GLU A 30 -21.50 -36.04 -23.35
CA GLU A 30 -20.35 -36.48 -24.13
C GLU A 30 -19.12 -35.59 -23.91
N THR A 31 -17.91 -36.20 -23.97
CA THR A 31 -16.65 -35.45 -23.94
C THR A 31 -16.58 -34.47 -25.10
N GLY A 32 -16.25 -33.20 -24.81
CA GLY A 32 -16.24 -32.13 -25.80
C GLY A 32 -17.63 -31.52 -26.10
N ALA A 33 -18.72 -31.97 -25.47
CA ALA A 33 -20.07 -31.49 -25.70
C ALA A 33 -20.42 -30.16 -24.99
N GLY A 34 -19.47 -29.53 -24.29
CA GLY A 34 -19.72 -28.25 -23.65
C GLY A 34 -19.55 -28.23 -22.14
N LYS A 35 -19.17 -29.36 -21.50
CA LYS A 35 -18.86 -29.39 -20.05
C LYS A 35 -17.76 -28.37 -19.71
N SER A 36 -16.65 -28.42 -20.43
CA SER A 36 -15.55 -27.44 -20.28
C SER A 36 -15.93 -26.00 -20.66
N ILE A 37 -16.99 -25.84 -21.51
CA ILE A 37 -17.48 -24.51 -21.90
C ILE A 37 -18.17 -23.83 -20.72
N ILE A 38 -18.96 -24.58 -19.92
CA ILE A 38 -19.61 -24.06 -18.72
C ILE A 38 -18.58 -23.62 -17.70
N LEU A 39 -17.53 -24.44 -17.50
CA LEU A 39 -16.43 -24.08 -16.59
C LEU A 39 -15.65 -22.87 -17.07
N GLY A 40 -15.40 -22.76 -18.38
CA GLY A 40 -14.80 -21.57 -18.96
C GLY A 40 -15.65 -20.31 -18.75
N ALA A 41 -16.98 -20.43 -18.86
CA ALA A 41 -17.90 -19.34 -18.58
C ALA A 41 -17.87 -18.95 -17.08
N ILE A 42 -17.89 -19.91 -16.16
CA ILE A 42 -17.70 -19.67 -14.72
C ILE A 42 -16.34 -19.01 -14.47
N GLY A 43 -15.27 -19.45 -15.13
CA GLY A 43 -13.93 -18.85 -15.04
C GLY A 43 -13.91 -17.38 -15.39
N LEU A 44 -14.71 -16.91 -16.37
CA LEU A 44 -14.86 -15.50 -16.67
C LEU A 44 -15.46 -14.70 -15.50
N LEU A 45 -16.44 -15.28 -14.79
CA LEU A 45 -17.03 -14.67 -13.59
C LEU A 45 -16.06 -14.67 -12.40
N LEU A 46 -15.14 -15.63 -12.36
CA LEU A 46 -14.04 -15.69 -11.39
C LEU A 46 -12.85 -14.78 -11.75
N GLY A 47 -13.03 -13.85 -12.70
CA GLY A 47 -12.02 -12.87 -13.07
C GLY A 47 -10.88 -13.38 -13.97
N GLN A 48 -11.02 -14.59 -14.55
CA GLN A 48 -10.03 -15.07 -15.52
C GLN A 48 -9.95 -14.18 -16.74
N ARG A 49 -8.77 -14.21 -17.41
CA ARG A 49 -8.55 -13.45 -18.63
C ARG A 49 -9.50 -13.95 -19.74
N ALA A 50 -10.23 -13.00 -20.34
CA ALA A 50 -11.09 -13.31 -21.45
C ALA A 50 -10.26 -13.57 -22.72
N ASP A 51 -10.51 -14.70 -23.42
CA ASP A 51 -10.01 -14.96 -24.74
C ASP A 51 -11.11 -14.58 -25.77
N VAL A 52 -10.79 -13.66 -26.67
CA VAL A 52 -11.71 -13.25 -27.74
C VAL A 52 -12.11 -14.44 -28.63
N LYS A 53 -11.26 -15.45 -28.75
CA LYS A 53 -11.55 -16.69 -29.48
C LYS A 53 -12.70 -17.50 -28.87
N ALA A 54 -13.03 -17.27 -27.60
CA ALA A 54 -14.16 -17.90 -26.94
C ALA A 54 -15.52 -17.26 -27.28
N ILE A 55 -15.54 -16.13 -28.00
CA ILE A 55 -16.77 -15.55 -28.53
C ILE A 55 -17.21 -16.39 -29.74
N LYS A 56 -18.52 -16.73 -29.79
CA LYS A 56 -19.07 -17.46 -30.93
C LYS A 56 -18.83 -16.73 -32.25
N ASN A 57 -18.45 -17.47 -33.29
CA ASN A 57 -18.16 -16.93 -34.60
C ASN A 57 -19.38 -16.13 -35.14
N GLY A 58 -19.13 -14.90 -35.60
CA GLY A 58 -20.18 -14.00 -36.09
C GLY A 58 -20.86 -13.15 -35.02
N ALA A 59 -20.59 -13.38 -33.73
CA ALA A 59 -21.14 -12.57 -32.66
C ALA A 59 -20.25 -11.37 -32.33
N SER A 60 -20.84 -10.21 -32.05
CA SER A 60 -20.12 -9.00 -31.66
C SER A 60 -19.69 -8.98 -30.20
N LYS A 61 -20.38 -9.71 -29.33
CA LYS A 61 -20.07 -9.86 -27.90
C LYS A 61 -20.58 -11.18 -27.34
N CYS A 62 -19.93 -11.66 -26.28
CA CYS A 62 -20.48 -12.68 -25.40
C CYS A 62 -20.86 -12.09 -24.04
N ILE A 63 -21.85 -12.69 -23.38
CA ILE A 63 -22.32 -12.35 -22.04
C ILE A 63 -22.35 -13.61 -21.21
N VAL A 64 -21.80 -13.53 -20.00
CA VAL A 64 -21.94 -14.55 -18.98
C VAL A 64 -22.45 -13.86 -17.72
N GLU A 65 -23.54 -14.36 -17.17
CA GLU A 65 -24.19 -13.86 -15.96
C GLU A 65 -24.46 -15.02 -15.02
N ALA A 66 -24.21 -14.85 -13.73
CA ALA A 66 -24.63 -15.80 -12.70
C ALA A 66 -25.30 -15.06 -11.56
N ARG A 67 -26.36 -15.69 -11.03
CA ARG A 67 -27.15 -15.19 -9.91
C ARG A 67 -26.92 -16.06 -8.69
N PHE A 68 -26.69 -15.41 -7.56
CA PHE A 68 -26.38 -16.06 -6.29
C PHE A 68 -27.30 -15.57 -5.19
N ARG A 69 -27.74 -16.49 -4.34
CA ARG A 69 -28.33 -16.17 -3.04
C ARG A 69 -27.23 -16.15 -2.00
N ILE A 70 -27.05 -15.02 -1.31
CA ILE A 70 -25.91 -14.79 -0.41
C ILE A 70 -26.29 -14.50 1.05
N ALA A 71 -27.58 -14.50 1.40
CA ALA A 71 -28.10 -14.13 2.71
C ALA A 71 -27.43 -14.81 3.93
N SER A 72 -26.88 -16.03 3.77
CA SER A 72 -26.32 -16.83 4.89
C SER A 72 -24.80 -16.82 4.95
N TYR A 73 -24.10 -15.97 4.16
CA TYR A 73 -22.65 -16.11 3.97
C TYR A 73 -21.82 -14.95 4.55
N GLY A 74 -22.46 -13.91 5.13
CA GLY A 74 -21.78 -12.80 5.82
C GLY A 74 -20.91 -11.97 4.88
N MET A 75 -21.50 -11.52 3.77
CA MET A 75 -20.75 -10.77 2.73
C MET A 75 -21.00 -9.26 2.77
N GLU A 76 -21.76 -8.77 3.74
CA GLU A 76 -22.15 -7.37 3.89
C GLU A 76 -20.96 -6.41 3.86
N GLU A 77 -19.89 -6.76 4.58
CA GLU A 77 -18.67 -5.96 4.68
C GLU A 77 -18.01 -5.77 3.31
N PHE A 78 -17.93 -6.83 2.49
CA PHE A 78 -17.36 -6.74 1.15
C PHE A 78 -18.11 -5.72 0.27
N PHE A 79 -19.45 -5.72 0.32
CA PHE A 79 -20.27 -4.81 -0.48
C PHE A 79 -20.12 -3.36 0.02
N LEU A 80 -20.06 -3.16 1.34
CA LEU A 80 -19.86 -1.85 1.95
C LEU A 80 -18.47 -1.27 1.59
N GLU A 81 -17.41 -2.05 1.70
CA GLU A 81 -16.05 -1.63 1.40
C GLU A 81 -15.83 -1.28 -0.08
N ASN A 82 -16.62 -1.87 -0.98
CA ASN A 82 -16.50 -1.67 -2.42
C ASN A 82 -17.55 -0.71 -3.00
N ASP A 83 -18.38 -0.09 -2.16
CA ASP A 83 -19.45 0.83 -2.58
C ASP A 83 -20.43 0.18 -3.59
N ILE A 84 -20.81 -1.08 -3.34
CA ILE A 84 -21.74 -1.86 -4.16
C ILE A 84 -22.99 -2.14 -3.34
N GLU A 85 -24.17 -2.05 -3.95
CA GLU A 85 -25.43 -2.36 -3.31
C GLU A 85 -25.48 -3.85 -2.90
N TYR A 86 -25.83 -4.11 -1.62
CA TYR A 86 -25.95 -5.45 -1.08
C TYR A 86 -27.39 -5.95 -1.19
N ASP A 87 -27.60 -6.97 -2.02
CA ASP A 87 -28.85 -7.73 -2.06
C ASP A 87 -28.59 -9.18 -1.62
N PRO A 88 -29.11 -9.60 -0.44
CA PRO A 88 -28.89 -10.94 0.09
C PRO A 88 -29.59 -12.04 -0.71
N GLU A 89 -30.68 -11.72 -1.37
CA GLU A 89 -31.49 -12.73 -2.10
C GLU A 89 -31.00 -12.88 -3.56
N GLU A 90 -30.50 -11.81 -4.18
CA GLU A 90 -30.04 -11.86 -5.56
C GLU A 90 -28.74 -11.06 -5.78
N CYS A 91 -27.60 -11.71 -5.68
CA CYS A 91 -26.33 -11.14 -6.09
C CYS A 91 -26.00 -11.56 -7.52
N ILE A 92 -25.81 -10.61 -8.42
CA ILE A 92 -25.57 -10.85 -9.85
C ILE A 92 -24.12 -10.57 -10.19
N LEU A 93 -23.41 -11.55 -10.74
CA LEU A 93 -22.11 -11.36 -11.40
C LEU A 93 -22.31 -11.42 -12.91
N ARG A 94 -21.95 -10.37 -13.63
CA ARG A 94 -22.04 -10.31 -15.10
C ARG A 94 -20.73 -9.90 -15.74
N ARG A 95 -20.33 -10.67 -16.75
CA ARG A 95 -19.16 -10.39 -17.58
C ARG A 95 -19.55 -10.25 -19.04
N GLU A 96 -19.15 -9.16 -19.66
CA GLU A 96 -19.32 -8.90 -21.10
C GLU A 96 -17.95 -8.84 -21.78
N VAL A 97 -17.76 -9.59 -22.87
CA VAL A 97 -16.53 -9.58 -23.66
C VAL A 97 -16.92 -9.27 -25.11
N SER A 98 -16.36 -8.24 -25.69
CA SER A 98 -16.65 -7.81 -27.07
C SER A 98 -15.57 -8.32 -28.02
N ALA A 99 -15.91 -8.54 -29.29
CA ALA A 99 -15.01 -9.02 -30.33
C ALA A 99 -13.80 -8.09 -30.57
N ASN A 100 -13.89 -6.81 -30.18
CA ASN A 100 -12.77 -5.87 -30.23
C ASN A 100 -11.82 -5.97 -29.00
N GLY A 101 -11.96 -7.00 -28.18
CA GLY A 101 -11.12 -7.24 -27.00
C GLY A 101 -11.48 -6.46 -25.74
N LYS A 102 -12.50 -5.58 -25.78
CA LYS A 102 -12.99 -4.89 -24.59
C LYS A 102 -13.77 -5.85 -23.70
N SER A 103 -13.47 -5.80 -22.40
CA SER A 103 -14.13 -6.62 -21.39
C SER A 103 -14.64 -5.75 -20.25
N ARG A 104 -15.89 -5.98 -19.82
CA ARG A 104 -16.57 -5.28 -18.73
C ARG A 104 -17.08 -6.26 -17.71
N ALA A 105 -16.97 -5.90 -16.45
CA ALA A 105 -17.48 -6.67 -15.32
C ALA A 105 -18.52 -5.83 -14.56
N PHE A 106 -19.53 -6.50 -14.03
CA PHE A 106 -20.61 -5.89 -13.26
C PHE A 106 -20.95 -6.76 -12.06
N ILE A 107 -21.21 -6.12 -10.94
CA ILE A 107 -21.75 -6.74 -9.72
C ILE A 107 -23.04 -5.97 -9.37
N ASN A 108 -24.18 -6.64 -9.29
CA ASN A 108 -25.52 -6.02 -9.09
C ASN A 108 -25.74 -4.80 -10.01
N ASP A 109 -25.48 -4.99 -11.32
CA ASP A 109 -25.53 -3.96 -12.36
C ASP A 109 -24.55 -2.77 -12.19
N THR A 110 -23.81 -2.69 -11.10
CA THR A 110 -22.75 -1.70 -10.89
C THR A 110 -21.48 -2.12 -11.64
N PRO A 111 -20.87 -1.25 -12.46
CA PRO A 111 -19.59 -1.54 -13.09
C PRO A 111 -18.51 -1.83 -12.03
N ALA A 112 -17.83 -2.97 -12.14
CA ALA A 112 -16.82 -3.40 -11.21
C ALA A 112 -15.47 -3.67 -11.90
N SER A 113 -14.39 -3.57 -11.13
CA SER A 113 -13.07 -3.99 -11.58
C SER A 113 -12.97 -5.52 -11.63
N LEU A 114 -12.02 -6.03 -12.42
CA LEU A 114 -11.75 -7.48 -12.43
C LEU A 114 -11.25 -8.01 -11.08
N ALA A 115 -10.56 -7.17 -10.32
CA ALA A 115 -10.08 -7.53 -8.99
C ALA A 115 -11.24 -7.72 -8.01
N GLN A 116 -12.22 -6.81 -7.99
CA GLN A 116 -13.43 -6.92 -7.18
C GLN A 116 -14.26 -8.15 -7.58
N MET A 117 -14.48 -8.36 -8.89
CA MET A 117 -15.19 -9.53 -9.40
C MET A 117 -14.50 -10.84 -8.99
N LYS A 118 -13.17 -10.90 -9.07
CA LYS A 118 -12.39 -12.06 -8.66
C LYS A 118 -12.53 -12.34 -7.16
N LEU A 119 -12.36 -11.31 -6.32
CA LEU A 119 -12.47 -11.44 -4.87
C LEU A 119 -13.86 -11.93 -4.44
N LEU A 120 -14.92 -11.38 -5.04
CA LEU A 120 -16.28 -11.84 -4.75
C LEU A 120 -16.51 -13.24 -5.30
N GLY A 121 -16.08 -13.52 -6.54
CA GLY A 121 -16.22 -14.82 -7.15
C GLY A 121 -15.56 -15.95 -6.35
N GLU A 122 -14.35 -15.72 -5.81
CA GLU A 122 -13.65 -16.67 -4.94
C GLU A 122 -14.38 -16.95 -3.61
N LYS A 123 -15.19 -15.99 -3.13
CA LYS A 123 -16.07 -16.18 -1.97
C LYS A 123 -17.38 -16.91 -2.31
N LEU A 124 -17.78 -16.94 -3.58
CA LEU A 124 -19.06 -17.50 -4.05
C LEU A 124 -18.95 -18.90 -4.63
N ILE A 125 -17.91 -19.16 -5.42
CA ILE A 125 -17.70 -20.43 -6.11
C ILE A 125 -16.25 -20.89 -5.94
N ASP A 126 -16.10 -22.15 -5.52
CA ASP A 126 -14.83 -22.87 -5.60
C ASP A 126 -14.92 -23.91 -6.73
N VAL A 127 -14.12 -23.75 -7.78
CA VAL A 127 -14.08 -24.69 -8.89
C VAL A 127 -12.86 -25.57 -8.74
N HIS A 128 -13.06 -26.86 -8.57
CA HIS A 128 -11.99 -27.85 -8.55
C HIS A 128 -11.89 -28.61 -9.87
N SER A 129 -10.80 -28.41 -10.59
CA SER A 129 -10.47 -29.09 -11.84
C SER A 129 -9.10 -29.77 -11.76
N GLN A 130 -8.80 -30.61 -12.73
CA GLN A 130 -7.53 -31.33 -12.81
C GLN A 130 -6.29 -30.38 -12.76
N HIS A 131 -6.42 -29.15 -13.25
CA HIS A 131 -5.36 -28.14 -13.19
C HIS A 131 -5.17 -27.50 -11.81
N GLN A 132 -6.18 -27.55 -10.93
CA GLN A 132 -6.09 -27.00 -9.56
C GLN A 132 -5.37 -27.95 -8.58
N ASN A 133 -5.06 -29.16 -8.96
CA ASN A 133 -4.20 -30.05 -8.18
C ASN A 133 -2.83 -29.42 -7.87
N LEU A 134 -2.38 -28.45 -8.68
CA LEU A 134 -1.17 -27.65 -8.44
C LEU A 134 -1.29 -26.71 -7.21
N LEU A 135 -2.51 -26.43 -6.73
CA LEU A 135 -2.70 -25.60 -5.53
C LEU A 135 -2.22 -26.29 -4.26
N LEU A 136 -2.29 -27.63 -4.21
CA LEU A 136 -1.75 -28.41 -3.09
C LEU A 136 -0.24 -28.18 -2.87
N ASN A 137 0.47 -27.66 -3.88
CA ASN A 137 1.89 -27.37 -3.81
C ASN A 137 2.20 -25.99 -3.25
N LYS A 138 1.18 -25.13 -3.13
CA LYS A 138 1.39 -23.77 -2.62
C LYS A 138 1.32 -23.80 -1.11
N GLU A 139 2.41 -23.40 -0.46
CA GLU A 139 2.48 -23.26 1.00
C GLU A 139 1.32 -22.43 1.54
N GLY A 140 0.95 -21.33 0.86
CA GLY A 140 -0.18 -20.51 1.26
C GLY A 140 -1.53 -21.23 1.26
N PHE A 141 -1.76 -22.20 0.35
CA PHE A 141 -2.97 -23.01 0.34
C PHE A 141 -2.98 -24.00 1.50
N GLN A 142 -1.85 -24.68 1.75
CA GLN A 142 -1.71 -25.62 2.86
C GLN A 142 -1.86 -24.92 4.22
N MET A 143 -1.28 -23.74 4.37
CA MET A 143 -1.43 -22.89 5.55
C MET A 143 -2.90 -22.50 5.79
N ASN A 144 -3.58 -22.05 4.73
CA ASN A 144 -4.99 -21.67 4.81
C ASN A 144 -5.89 -22.83 5.26
N ILE A 145 -5.59 -24.08 4.87
CA ILE A 145 -6.33 -25.26 5.37
C ILE A 145 -6.16 -25.39 6.88
N LEU A 146 -4.97 -25.19 7.42
CA LEU A 146 -4.74 -25.24 8.85
C LEU A 146 -5.45 -24.11 9.58
N ASP A 147 -5.38 -22.88 9.09
CA ASP A 147 -6.03 -21.71 9.67
C ASP A 147 -7.57 -21.90 9.70
N ILE A 148 -8.16 -22.40 8.62
CA ILE A 148 -9.59 -22.73 8.57
C ILE A 148 -9.98 -23.73 9.65
N LEU A 149 -9.19 -24.79 9.83
CA LEU A 149 -9.51 -25.85 10.79
C LEU A 149 -9.15 -25.48 12.23
N ALA A 150 -8.15 -24.61 12.41
CA ALA A 150 -7.81 -23.99 13.68
C ALA A 150 -8.87 -22.99 14.13
N GLN A 151 -9.68 -22.45 13.20
CA GLN A 151 -10.64 -21.36 13.43
C GLN A 151 -9.97 -20.15 14.08
N ASP A 152 -8.76 -19.81 13.60
CA ASP A 152 -7.89 -18.78 14.18
C ASP A 152 -7.97 -17.43 13.48
N ASP A 153 -9.01 -17.17 12.68
CA ASP A 153 -9.21 -15.93 11.93
C ASP A 153 -9.01 -14.66 12.78
N ALA A 154 -9.54 -14.67 14.02
CA ALA A 154 -9.42 -13.53 14.93
C ALA A 154 -7.95 -13.33 15.39
N GLN A 155 -7.25 -14.43 15.70
CA GLN A 155 -5.83 -14.41 16.08
C GLN A 155 -4.95 -13.98 14.92
N LEU A 156 -5.22 -14.48 13.72
CA LEU A 156 -4.50 -14.12 12.50
C LEU A 156 -4.71 -12.63 12.16
N SER A 157 -5.93 -12.12 12.26
CA SER A 157 -6.24 -10.70 12.04
C SER A 157 -5.52 -9.80 13.06
N ALA A 158 -5.53 -10.20 14.35
CA ALA A 158 -4.81 -9.47 15.39
C ALA A 158 -3.30 -9.46 15.14
N TYR A 159 -2.72 -10.61 14.77
CA TYR A 159 -1.33 -10.73 14.39
C TYR A 159 -0.96 -9.84 13.20
N GLN A 160 -1.77 -9.88 12.14
CA GLN A 160 -1.54 -9.09 10.92
C GLN A 160 -1.51 -7.60 11.20
N LYS A 161 -2.41 -7.12 12.07
CA LYS A 161 -2.42 -5.70 12.50
C LYS A 161 -1.13 -5.35 13.25
N THR A 162 -0.75 -6.14 14.25
CA THR A 162 0.49 -5.92 15.01
C THR A 162 1.73 -5.99 14.13
N PHE A 163 1.76 -6.92 13.17
CA PHE A 163 2.86 -7.04 12.21
C PHE A 163 2.95 -5.85 11.26
N GLN A 164 1.82 -5.31 10.80
CA GLN A 164 1.79 -4.10 9.97
C GLN A 164 2.31 -2.88 10.75
N ASP A 165 1.91 -2.73 12.02
CA ASP A 165 2.40 -1.67 12.90
C ASP A 165 3.91 -1.80 13.13
N TYR A 166 4.42 -3.02 13.40
CA TYR A 166 5.85 -3.30 13.48
C TYR A 166 6.61 -2.92 12.21
N ARG A 167 6.09 -3.32 11.04
CA ARG A 167 6.70 -2.98 9.73
C ARG A 167 6.71 -1.48 9.46
N LYS A 168 5.72 -0.75 9.96
CA LYS A 168 5.69 0.71 9.87
C LYS A 168 6.82 1.32 10.72
N VAL A 169 6.96 0.89 11.98
CA VAL A 169 8.04 1.36 12.85
C VAL A 169 9.43 1.03 12.29
N CYS A 170 9.61 -0.14 11.68
CA CYS A 170 10.86 -0.49 11.00
C CYS A 170 11.21 0.50 9.89
N ARG A 171 10.24 0.84 9.03
CA ARG A 171 10.44 1.82 7.94
C ARG A 171 10.72 3.21 8.47
N ASP A 172 9.94 3.66 9.44
CA ASP A 172 10.15 4.96 10.07
C ASP A 172 11.57 5.07 10.66
N LEU A 173 12.05 4.01 11.32
CA LEU A 173 13.41 3.93 11.87
C LEU A 173 14.48 3.97 10.77
N GLU A 174 14.32 3.20 9.70
CA GLU A 174 15.25 3.21 8.55
C GLU A 174 15.34 4.60 7.90
N ASP A 175 14.20 5.25 7.70
CA ASP A 175 14.12 6.60 7.14
C ASP A 175 14.80 7.64 8.04
N PHE A 176 14.56 7.57 9.35
CA PHE A 176 15.21 8.45 10.34
C PHE A 176 16.72 8.23 10.41
N ILE A 177 17.21 6.99 10.40
CA ILE A 177 18.64 6.69 10.36
C ILE A 177 19.28 7.28 9.11
N ALA A 178 18.66 7.10 7.93
CA ALA A 178 19.18 7.65 6.69
C ALA A 178 19.22 9.19 6.70
N GLN A 179 18.23 9.85 7.28
CA GLN A 179 18.21 11.31 7.47
C GLN A 179 19.30 11.77 8.46
N ALA A 180 19.45 11.07 9.59
CA ALA A 180 20.47 11.35 10.58
C ALA A 180 21.89 11.21 10.02
N GLU A 181 22.16 10.14 9.24
CA GLU A 181 23.45 9.94 8.59
C GLU A 181 23.80 11.06 7.61
N LYS A 182 22.81 11.51 6.82
CA LYS A 182 23.01 12.65 5.92
C LYS A 182 23.28 13.94 6.67
N SER A 183 22.57 14.19 7.76
CA SER A 183 22.77 15.39 8.60
C SER A 183 24.10 15.37 9.33
N ARG A 184 24.56 14.19 9.77
CA ARG A 184 25.88 14.03 10.44
C ARG A 184 27.07 14.28 9.52
N GLN A 185 26.96 14.04 8.20
CA GLN A 185 28.05 14.34 7.26
C GLN A 185 28.42 15.82 7.25
N ASP A 186 27.48 16.70 7.56
CA ASP A 186 27.69 18.15 7.61
C ASP A 186 27.90 18.68 9.05
N GLU A 187 27.77 17.85 10.08
CA GLU A 187 27.79 18.27 11.49
C GLU A 187 29.07 18.98 11.87
N ASP A 188 30.22 18.36 11.60
CA ASP A 188 31.53 18.93 11.94
C ASP A 188 31.77 20.26 11.23
N TYR A 189 31.33 20.37 9.98
CA TYR A 189 31.40 21.61 9.22
C TYR A 189 30.49 22.69 9.83
N ILE A 190 29.24 22.37 10.12
CA ILE A 190 28.28 23.32 10.70
C ILE A 190 28.74 23.76 12.09
N ARG A 191 29.25 22.83 12.92
CA ARG A 191 29.79 23.15 14.24
C ARG A 191 30.96 24.11 14.16
N PHE A 192 31.92 23.85 13.28
CA PHE A 192 33.07 24.73 13.05
C PHE A 192 32.65 26.12 12.57
N GLN A 193 31.66 26.21 11.67
CA GLN A 193 31.17 27.51 11.18
C GLN A 193 30.43 28.27 12.29
N LEU A 194 29.63 27.57 13.10
CA LEU A 194 28.91 28.18 14.24
C LEU A 194 29.89 28.73 15.27
N GLU A 195 30.91 27.95 15.68
CA GLU A 195 31.92 28.39 16.62
C GLU A 195 32.61 29.70 16.17
N GLN A 196 32.99 29.81 14.89
CA GLN A 196 33.58 31.02 14.37
C GLN A 196 32.65 32.23 14.38
N LEU A 197 31.36 32.04 14.09
CA LEU A 197 30.39 33.14 14.13
C LEU A 197 30.06 33.54 15.58
N GLU A 198 30.00 32.59 16.52
CA GLU A 198 29.80 32.88 17.95
C GLU A 198 31.01 33.55 18.58
N GLU A 199 32.26 33.13 18.26
CA GLU A 199 33.48 33.78 18.68
C GLU A 199 33.57 35.24 18.17
N ALA A 200 32.99 35.51 17.00
CA ALA A 200 32.96 36.86 16.44
C ALA A 200 32.04 37.83 17.23
N ASP A 201 31.15 37.36 18.08
CA ASP A 201 30.21 38.15 18.90
C ASP A 201 29.57 39.34 18.14
N LEU A 202 28.92 39.04 17.03
CA LEU A 202 28.34 40.01 16.10
C LEU A 202 27.07 40.65 16.71
N LYS A 203 26.93 41.97 16.60
CA LYS A 203 25.80 42.74 17.15
C LYS A 203 25.07 43.51 16.05
N GLU A 204 23.74 43.53 16.12
CA GLU A 204 22.93 44.29 15.16
C GLU A 204 23.36 45.76 15.09
N GLY A 205 23.51 46.29 13.88
CA GLY A 205 23.89 47.67 13.62
C GLY A 205 25.37 48.01 13.89
N GLU A 206 26.17 47.06 14.39
CA GLU A 206 27.59 47.27 14.71
C GLU A 206 28.39 47.73 13.49
N GLN A 207 28.17 47.09 12.32
CA GLN A 207 28.89 47.41 11.10
C GLN A 207 28.70 48.87 10.66
N ALA A 208 27.45 49.32 10.58
CA ALA A 208 27.13 50.70 10.19
C ALA A 208 27.73 51.75 11.15
N SER A 209 27.66 51.45 12.46
CA SER A 209 28.27 52.31 13.48
C SER A 209 29.80 52.40 13.35
N LEU A 210 30.47 51.24 13.11
CA LEU A 210 31.92 51.19 12.91
C LEU A 210 32.37 51.84 11.61
N GLU A 211 31.63 51.69 10.52
CA GLU A 211 31.88 52.37 9.25
C GLU A 211 31.82 53.89 9.39
N GLN A 212 30.79 54.39 10.08
CA GLN A 212 30.65 55.84 10.38
C GLN A 212 31.80 56.34 11.29
N GLU A 213 32.17 55.54 12.32
CA GLU A 213 33.30 55.87 13.20
C GLU A 213 34.63 55.89 12.46
N ALA A 214 34.88 54.88 11.60
CA ALA A 214 36.08 54.79 10.78
C ALA A 214 36.22 55.99 9.82
N GLU A 215 35.12 56.39 9.16
CA GLU A 215 35.09 57.56 8.29
C GLU A 215 35.45 58.83 9.06
N THR A 216 34.86 59.05 10.22
CA THR A 216 35.14 60.20 11.08
C THR A 216 36.59 60.19 11.56
N LEU A 217 37.10 59.07 12.05
CA LEU A 217 38.48 58.95 12.55
C LEU A 217 39.54 59.07 11.43
N SER A 218 39.27 58.56 10.23
CA SER A 218 40.20 58.64 9.10
C SER A 218 40.38 60.07 8.59
N HIS A 219 39.35 60.91 8.72
CA HIS A 219 39.40 62.32 8.33
C HIS A 219 39.67 63.29 9.50
N SER A 220 39.89 62.75 10.72
CA SER A 220 40.06 63.57 11.92
C SER A 220 41.18 64.61 11.82
N GLU A 221 42.29 64.27 11.17
CA GLU A 221 43.42 65.20 10.94
C GLU A 221 43.04 66.33 9.98
N ASP A 222 42.35 66.01 8.88
CA ASP A 222 41.90 66.99 7.89
C ASP A 222 40.82 67.89 8.49
N ILE A 223 39.86 67.28 9.24
CA ILE A 223 38.80 68.04 9.95
C ILE A 223 39.41 68.96 10.96
N LYS A 224 40.35 68.52 11.80
CA LYS A 224 40.99 69.33 12.85
C LYS A 224 41.80 70.46 12.25
N SER A 225 42.56 70.19 11.16
CA SER A 225 43.29 71.19 10.41
C SER A 225 42.37 72.22 9.75
N GLY A 226 41.24 71.77 9.18
CA GLY A 226 40.23 72.65 8.59
C GLY A 226 39.55 73.56 9.63
N LEU A 227 39.15 73.00 10.77
CA LEU A 227 38.54 73.74 11.87
C LEU A 227 39.52 74.76 12.48
N TYR A 228 40.79 74.35 12.68
CA TYR A 228 41.85 75.26 13.14
C TYR A 228 42.07 76.45 12.17
N LYS A 229 42.12 76.17 10.88
CA LYS A 229 42.29 77.21 9.85
C LYS A 229 41.07 78.16 9.81
N ALA A 230 39.84 77.63 9.97
CA ALA A 230 38.66 78.45 10.03
C ALA A 230 38.63 79.33 11.29
N GLU A 231 38.96 78.75 12.45
CA GLU A 231 39.07 79.47 13.73
C GLU A 231 40.12 80.62 13.61
N GLN A 232 41.30 80.34 13.13
CA GLN A 232 42.37 81.36 12.89
C GLN A 232 41.87 82.45 11.94
N THR A 233 41.20 82.11 10.83
CA THR A 233 40.66 83.10 9.89
C THR A 233 39.63 84.03 10.52
N ILE A 234 38.90 83.58 11.54
CA ILE A 234 37.90 84.36 12.24
C ILE A 234 38.54 85.18 13.37
N ASN A 235 39.46 84.60 14.17
CA ASN A 235 39.93 85.13 15.43
C ASN A 235 41.32 85.73 15.40
N ASP A 236 42.14 85.58 14.39
CA ASP A 236 43.54 86.13 14.31
C ASP A 236 43.54 87.60 14.70
N ASP A 237 44.38 87.96 15.66
CA ASP A 237 44.45 89.31 16.25
C ASP A 237 44.74 90.40 15.24
N GLU A 238 45.48 90.11 14.18
CA GLU A 238 45.90 91.15 13.20
C GLU A 238 45.06 91.09 11.89
N ARG A 239 44.67 89.91 11.48
CA ARG A 239 44.02 89.67 10.17
C ARG A 239 42.72 88.93 10.22
N GLY A 240 42.22 88.59 11.40
CA GLY A 240 40.95 87.91 11.61
C GLY A 240 39.74 88.74 11.23
N SER A 241 38.69 88.08 10.82
CA SER A 241 37.47 88.76 10.41
C SER A 241 36.78 89.55 11.58
N LEU A 242 36.90 89.07 12.79
CA LEU A 242 36.30 89.72 13.97
C LEU A 242 37.02 91.05 14.28
N PRO A 243 38.38 91.14 14.42
CA PRO A 243 39.08 92.42 14.58
C PRO A 243 38.79 93.41 13.45
N LEU A 244 38.79 92.95 12.18
CA LEU A 244 38.49 93.81 11.05
C LEU A 244 37.10 94.41 11.03
N ILE A 245 36.12 93.57 11.35
CA ILE A 245 34.70 94.05 11.51
C ILE A 245 34.58 95.03 12.65
N LYS A 246 35.22 94.76 13.78
CA LYS A 246 35.26 95.70 14.93
C LYS A 246 35.91 97.01 14.56
N GLU A 247 36.98 97.04 13.86
CA GLU A 247 37.62 98.27 13.37
C GLU A 247 36.68 99.03 12.42
N CYS A 248 36.06 98.32 11.47
CA CYS A 248 35.08 98.95 10.58
C CYS A 248 33.90 99.55 11.34
N MET A 249 33.38 98.85 12.36
CA MET A 249 32.31 99.34 13.21
C MET A 249 32.75 100.61 13.94
N GLN A 250 33.93 100.66 14.53
CA GLN A 250 34.48 101.85 15.20
C GLN A 250 34.60 103.03 14.22
N THR A 251 35.03 102.80 13.03
CA THR A 251 35.14 103.84 12.02
C THR A 251 33.78 104.39 11.63
N LEU A 252 32.82 103.51 11.36
CA LEU A 252 31.43 103.92 11.05
C LEU A 252 30.78 104.65 12.22
N GLN A 253 31.03 104.18 13.44
CA GLN A 253 30.46 104.81 14.68
C GLN A 253 31.01 106.24 14.88
N ASN A 254 32.26 106.47 14.53
CA ASN A 254 32.81 107.83 14.62
C ASN A 254 32.18 108.85 13.65
N ILE A 255 31.83 108.41 12.43
CA ILE A 255 31.14 109.26 11.45
C ILE A 255 29.60 109.31 11.61
N SER A 256 28.96 108.38 12.35
CA SER A 256 27.55 108.34 12.56
C SER A 256 27.01 109.61 13.20
N LYS A 257 27.80 110.33 13.98
CA LYS A 257 27.46 111.60 14.60
C LYS A 257 27.15 112.74 13.61
N VAL A 258 27.71 112.65 12.38
CA VAL A 258 27.52 113.65 11.33
C VAL A 258 26.86 113.06 10.06
N TYR A 259 26.71 111.76 9.95
CA TYR A 259 26.15 111.05 8.80
C TYR A 259 25.22 109.95 9.31
N SER A 260 23.92 110.23 9.46
CA SER A 260 22.90 109.36 10.05
C SER A 260 22.78 107.94 9.44
N PRO A 261 22.97 107.67 8.09
CA PRO A 261 22.91 106.32 7.52
C PRO A 261 24.00 105.42 8.08
N ALA A 262 25.11 105.94 8.60
CA ALA A 262 26.20 105.13 9.14
C ALA A 262 25.82 104.38 10.41
N GLN A 263 24.79 104.88 11.15
CA GLN A 263 24.28 104.15 12.31
C GLN A 263 23.66 102.80 11.96
N GLU A 264 22.81 102.77 10.94
CA GLU A 264 22.21 101.51 10.47
C GLU A 264 23.29 100.50 10.03
N TRP A 265 24.32 100.97 9.34
CA TRP A 265 25.40 100.10 8.93
C TRP A 265 26.23 99.55 10.10
N THR A 266 26.41 100.36 11.16
CA THR A 266 27.07 99.94 12.40
C THR A 266 26.30 98.83 13.10
N GLU A 267 24.95 99.04 13.24
CA GLU A 267 24.06 98.02 13.85
C GLU A 267 24.06 96.68 13.07
N ARG A 268 24.06 96.75 11.73
CA ARG A 268 24.14 95.56 10.88
C ARG A 268 25.49 94.86 11.03
N LEU A 269 26.59 95.58 11.03
CA LEU A 269 27.90 95.02 11.29
C LEU A 269 28.05 94.41 12.69
N ASN A 270 27.41 95.09 13.71
CA ASN A 270 27.39 94.54 15.06
C ASN A 270 26.66 93.18 15.11
N SER A 271 25.57 93.04 14.38
CA SER A 271 24.86 91.73 14.26
C SER A 271 25.77 90.67 13.60
N CYS A 272 26.49 91.02 12.50
CA CYS A 272 27.44 90.11 11.87
C CYS A 272 28.60 89.73 12.80
N TYR A 273 29.07 90.72 13.64
CA TYR A 273 30.14 90.46 14.60
C TYR A 273 29.71 89.45 15.66
N ILE A 274 28.50 89.61 16.23
CA ILE A 274 27.95 88.69 17.22
C ILE A 274 27.84 87.28 16.60
N GLU A 275 27.22 87.13 15.42
CA GLU A 275 27.02 85.89 14.75
C GLU A 275 28.36 85.18 14.43
N LEU A 276 29.35 85.94 13.88
CA LEU A 276 30.67 85.35 13.62
C LEU A 276 31.41 84.94 14.88
N LYS A 277 31.16 85.65 16.02
CA LYS A 277 31.74 85.26 17.30
C LYS A 277 31.16 83.95 17.81
N ASP A 278 29.82 83.74 17.64
CA ASP A 278 29.14 82.54 18.06
C ASP A 278 29.62 81.35 17.16
N ILE A 279 29.72 81.51 15.82
CA ILE A 279 30.26 80.55 14.92
C ILE A 279 31.73 80.19 15.28
N SER A 280 32.55 81.18 15.63
CA SER A 280 33.92 80.95 16.07
C SER A 280 34.00 80.07 17.32
N LEU A 281 33.11 80.31 18.28
CA LEU A 281 33.03 79.51 19.53
C LEU A 281 32.61 78.04 19.20
N GLU A 282 31.62 77.87 18.32
CA GLU A 282 31.18 76.56 17.88
C GLU A 282 32.30 75.83 17.17
N VAL A 283 33.03 76.48 16.26
CA VAL A 283 34.18 75.90 15.56
C VAL A 283 35.29 75.50 16.52
N ALA A 284 35.60 76.34 17.54
CA ALA A 284 36.61 76.03 18.55
C ALA A 284 36.18 74.81 19.41
N ASN A 285 34.93 74.76 19.83
CA ASN A 285 34.40 73.59 20.56
C ASN A 285 34.48 72.33 19.71
N ALA A 286 34.06 72.39 18.46
CA ALA A 286 34.13 71.25 17.53
C ALA A 286 35.55 70.76 17.30
N GLN A 287 36.54 71.69 17.29
CA GLN A 287 37.98 71.32 17.15
C GLN A 287 38.48 70.54 18.38
N GLU A 288 38.00 70.86 19.59
CA GLU A 288 38.36 70.16 20.82
C GLU A 288 37.68 68.78 20.88
N GLU A 289 36.45 68.62 20.35
CA GLU A 289 35.71 67.36 20.30
C GLU A 289 36.31 66.36 19.30
N VAL A 290 36.95 66.78 18.24
CA VAL A 290 37.59 65.88 17.27
C VAL A 290 38.84 65.25 17.88
N GLU A 291 38.72 64.00 18.39
CA GLU A 291 39.84 63.21 18.91
C GLU A 291 40.63 62.59 17.78
N PHE A 292 41.94 62.80 17.77
CA PHE A 292 42.87 62.06 16.92
C PHE A 292 43.36 60.82 17.69
N ASN A 293 42.73 59.65 17.40
CA ASN A 293 43.05 58.38 18.08
C ASN A 293 43.39 57.27 17.06
N PRO A 294 44.62 57.17 16.62
CA PRO A 294 45.07 56.16 15.67
C PRO A 294 44.81 54.73 16.16
N SER A 295 45.02 54.46 17.45
CA SER A 295 44.81 53.11 18.01
C SER A 295 43.35 52.69 17.98
N ARG A 296 42.43 53.65 18.09
CA ARG A 296 41.00 53.35 17.95
C ARG A 296 40.61 53.09 16.50
N LEU A 297 41.21 53.84 15.56
CA LEU A 297 41.01 53.64 14.13
C LEU A 297 41.52 52.25 13.70
N ASP A 298 42.69 51.84 14.19
CA ASP A 298 43.22 50.50 13.93
C ASP A 298 42.29 49.39 14.43
N TYR A 299 41.81 49.54 15.66
CA TYR A 299 40.81 48.60 16.24
C TYR A 299 39.50 48.50 15.41
N VAL A 300 38.96 49.67 15.01
CA VAL A 300 37.73 49.74 14.20
C VAL A 300 37.95 49.05 12.85
N ASN A 301 39.11 49.30 12.20
CA ASN A 301 39.46 48.66 10.94
C ASN A 301 39.68 47.15 11.07
N GLU A 302 40.33 46.68 12.13
CA GLU A 302 40.47 45.24 12.39
C GLU A 302 39.08 44.56 12.59
N ARG A 303 38.19 45.23 13.33
CA ARG A 303 36.84 44.73 13.58
C ARG A 303 36.01 44.70 12.29
N LEU A 304 36.02 45.73 11.47
CA LEU A 304 35.40 45.78 10.16
C LEU A 304 35.96 44.69 9.21
N ASN A 305 37.28 44.52 9.18
CA ASN A 305 37.90 43.48 8.38
C ASN A 305 37.46 42.06 8.79
N LEU A 306 37.28 41.83 10.09
CA LEU A 306 36.73 40.57 10.57
C LEU A 306 35.30 40.36 10.03
N ILE A 307 34.44 41.36 10.13
CA ILE A 307 33.04 41.31 9.63
C ILE A 307 33.04 41.04 8.12
N TYR A 308 33.79 41.81 7.34
CA TYR A 308 33.88 41.65 5.88
C TYR A 308 34.42 40.26 5.49
N SER A 309 35.42 39.75 6.19
CA SER A 309 35.99 38.44 5.94
C SER A 309 34.97 37.33 6.18
N LEU A 310 34.15 37.46 7.23
CA LEU A 310 33.04 36.54 7.52
C LEU A 310 31.93 36.62 6.47
N GLN A 311 31.55 37.85 6.06
CA GLN A 311 30.57 38.06 4.97
C GLN A 311 31.02 37.41 3.67
N GLN A 312 32.30 37.62 3.28
CA GLN A 312 32.87 37.01 2.08
C GLN A 312 32.93 35.50 2.16
N LYS A 313 33.35 34.95 3.30
CA LYS A 313 33.43 33.49 3.54
C LYS A 313 32.06 32.83 3.44
N HIS A 314 31.04 33.44 4.05
CA HIS A 314 29.70 32.90 4.07
C HIS A 314 28.83 33.34 2.89
N ARG A 315 29.40 34.21 1.97
CA ARG A 315 28.71 34.74 0.79
C ARG A 315 27.43 35.49 1.11
N VAL A 316 27.44 36.25 2.18
CA VAL A 316 26.35 37.12 2.60
C VAL A 316 26.76 38.58 2.43
N GLN A 317 25.80 39.49 2.35
CA GLN A 317 26.07 40.89 2.05
C GLN A 317 25.98 41.81 3.28
N THR A 318 25.23 41.38 4.29
CA THR A 318 24.99 42.20 5.48
C THR A 318 25.35 41.47 6.76
N LEU A 319 25.54 42.24 7.84
CA LEU A 319 25.80 41.71 9.18
C LEU A 319 24.58 40.96 9.72
N GLU A 320 23.37 41.44 9.42
CA GLU A 320 22.09 40.83 9.82
C GLU A 320 21.97 39.43 9.19
N GLU A 321 22.41 39.25 7.96
CA GLU A 321 22.45 37.93 7.31
C GLU A 321 23.42 36.99 8.00
N LEU A 322 24.58 37.48 8.52
CA LEU A 322 25.51 36.66 9.32
C LEU A 322 24.89 36.23 10.64
N ILE A 323 24.17 37.13 11.31
CA ILE A 323 23.47 36.83 12.57
C ILE A 323 22.36 35.81 12.31
N ALA A 324 21.56 35.97 11.26
CA ALA A 324 20.54 35.01 10.87
C ALA A 324 21.14 33.62 10.54
N LEU A 325 22.30 33.60 9.88
CA LEU A 325 23.02 32.35 9.58
C LEU A 325 23.52 31.66 10.86
N THR A 326 23.90 32.41 11.87
CA THR A 326 24.29 31.86 13.19
C THR A 326 23.13 31.09 13.83
N GLU A 327 21.92 31.67 13.82
CA GLU A 327 20.72 31.00 14.32
C GLU A 327 20.37 29.75 13.47
N GLU A 328 20.47 29.85 12.15
CA GLU A 328 20.23 28.71 11.26
C GLU A 328 21.18 27.52 11.56
N TYR A 329 22.47 27.81 11.81
CA TYR A 329 23.42 26.74 12.16
C TYR A 329 23.14 26.15 13.56
N ARG A 330 22.70 26.98 14.52
CA ARG A 330 22.29 26.52 15.84
C ARG A 330 21.06 25.61 15.79
N ASP A 331 20.07 25.97 14.98
CA ASP A 331 18.89 25.15 14.75
C ASP A 331 19.22 23.82 14.09
N LYS A 332 20.10 23.82 13.08
CA LYS A 332 20.57 22.60 12.43
C LYS A 332 21.27 21.63 13.40
N LEU A 333 22.13 22.13 14.26
CA LEU A 333 22.80 21.28 15.28
C LEU A 333 21.83 20.75 16.33
N SER A 334 20.87 21.56 16.74
CA SER A 334 19.80 21.14 17.65
C SER A 334 18.96 20.02 17.04
N ALA A 335 18.63 20.12 15.74
CA ALA A 335 17.90 19.09 15.02
C ALA A 335 18.68 17.76 14.97
N ILE A 336 20.01 17.78 14.77
CA ILE A 336 20.85 16.57 14.76
C ILE A 336 20.78 15.85 16.12
N THR A 337 20.84 16.55 17.21
CA THR A 337 20.70 15.98 18.56
C THR A 337 19.33 15.31 18.76
N SER A 338 18.27 15.90 18.23
CA SER A 338 16.90 15.35 18.31
C SER A 338 16.72 14.05 17.50
N TYR A 339 17.52 13.83 16.44
CA TYR A 339 17.49 12.57 15.68
C TYR A 339 17.94 11.38 16.54
N ASP A 340 18.98 11.56 17.36
CA ASP A 340 19.49 10.47 18.21
C ASP A 340 18.46 10.02 19.26
N GLU A 341 17.76 10.97 19.86
CA GLU A 341 16.67 10.68 20.81
C GLU A 341 15.53 9.94 20.11
N ARG A 342 15.15 10.39 18.93
CA ARG A 342 14.06 9.76 18.15
C ARG A 342 14.42 8.37 17.65
N ILE A 343 15.66 8.15 17.22
CA ILE A 343 16.18 6.82 16.84
C ILE A 343 16.14 5.87 18.03
N ALA A 344 16.54 6.32 19.22
CA ALA A 344 16.49 5.51 20.43
C ALA A 344 15.04 5.12 20.78
N GLU A 345 14.10 6.07 20.74
CA GLU A 345 12.67 5.82 20.97
C GLU A 345 12.08 4.83 19.96
N LEU A 346 12.36 5.02 18.67
CA LEU A 346 11.87 4.12 17.62
C LEU A 346 12.51 2.72 17.73
N THR A 347 13.75 2.64 18.17
CA THR A 347 14.44 1.35 18.41
C THR A 347 13.79 0.58 19.56
N GLU A 348 13.51 1.22 20.67
CA GLU A 348 12.81 0.62 21.79
C GLU A 348 11.40 0.16 21.39
N ARG A 349 10.65 1.02 20.70
CA ARG A 349 9.33 0.70 20.20
C ARG A 349 9.33 -0.47 19.21
N LYS A 350 10.34 -0.56 18.32
CA LYS A 350 10.55 -1.69 17.42
C LYS A 350 10.74 -2.98 18.18
N GLU A 351 11.58 -2.99 19.23
CA GLU A 351 11.83 -4.18 20.03
C GLU A 351 10.58 -4.63 20.79
N GLU A 352 9.82 -3.69 21.34
CA GLU A 352 8.58 -3.98 22.04
C GLU A 352 7.53 -4.60 21.08
N GLN A 353 7.32 -3.98 19.91
CA GLN A 353 6.41 -4.51 18.92
C GLN A 353 6.86 -5.86 18.36
N TYR A 354 8.16 -6.07 18.18
CA TYR A 354 8.69 -7.36 17.77
C TYR A 354 8.40 -8.46 18.79
N LYS A 355 8.49 -8.17 20.10
CA LYS A 355 8.09 -9.10 21.15
C LYS A 355 6.60 -9.47 21.06
N GLN A 356 5.74 -8.48 20.81
CA GLN A 356 4.29 -8.72 20.64
C GLN A 356 4.01 -9.58 19.40
N VAL A 357 4.66 -9.28 18.25
CA VAL A 357 4.58 -10.10 17.03
C VAL A 357 4.98 -11.54 17.31
N LYS A 358 6.09 -11.77 18.03
CA LYS A 358 6.56 -13.12 18.41
C LYS A 358 5.56 -13.86 19.29
N GLN A 359 5.02 -13.20 20.31
CA GLN A 359 4.02 -13.81 21.19
C GLN A 359 2.75 -14.23 20.44
N GLN A 360 2.26 -13.38 19.53
CA GLN A 360 1.09 -13.70 18.72
C GLN A 360 1.39 -14.78 17.69
N ALA A 361 2.59 -14.80 17.11
CA ALA A 361 3.02 -15.88 16.20
C ALA A 361 3.06 -17.23 16.91
N GLU A 362 3.54 -17.31 18.16
CA GLU A 362 3.50 -18.54 18.94
C GLU A 362 2.08 -19.05 19.21
N VAL A 363 1.11 -18.15 19.39
CA VAL A 363 -0.30 -18.53 19.54
C VAL A 363 -0.82 -19.19 18.26
N LEU A 364 -0.53 -18.59 17.09
CA LEU A 364 -0.87 -19.15 15.79
C LEU A 364 -0.20 -20.51 15.58
N THR A 365 1.09 -20.63 15.86
CA THR A 365 1.83 -21.89 15.73
C THR A 365 1.20 -23.02 16.56
N LYS A 366 0.77 -22.73 17.80
CA LYS A 366 0.10 -23.71 18.66
C LYS A 366 -1.25 -24.13 18.11
N ALA A 367 -2.05 -23.19 17.63
CA ALA A 367 -3.35 -23.47 17.01
C ALA A 367 -3.19 -24.32 15.74
N ARG A 368 -2.26 -23.94 14.86
CA ARG A 368 -1.94 -24.66 13.62
C ARG A 368 -1.39 -26.06 13.90
N ALA A 369 -0.53 -26.23 14.90
CA ALA A 369 -0.03 -27.56 15.29
C ALA A 369 -1.13 -28.49 15.80
N ALA A 370 -2.12 -27.96 16.49
CA ALA A 370 -3.29 -28.73 16.89
C ALA A 370 -4.15 -29.11 15.67
N ALA A 371 -4.41 -28.15 14.78
CA ALA A 371 -5.13 -28.37 13.52
C ALA A 371 -4.41 -29.39 12.63
N ALA A 372 -3.08 -29.32 12.52
CA ALA A 372 -2.28 -30.26 11.74
C ALA A 372 -2.51 -31.72 12.14
N ARG A 373 -2.53 -32.01 13.44
CA ARG A 373 -2.81 -33.37 13.96
C ARG A 373 -4.23 -33.84 13.62
N GLU A 374 -5.19 -32.92 13.67
CA GLU A 374 -6.57 -33.23 13.32
C GLU A 374 -6.70 -33.47 11.79
N VAL A 375 -6.02 -32.68 10.98
CA VAL A 375 -5.91 -32.90 9.52
C VAL A 375 -5.35 -34.29 9.19
N GLU A 376 -4.21 -34.66 9.82
CA GLU A 376 -3.58 -35.98 9.62
C GLU A 376 -4.55 -37.12 9.90
N LYS A 377 -5.24 -37.04 11.05
CA LYS A 377 -6.20 -38.06 11.49
C LYS A 377 -7.41 -38.14 10.58
N GLN A 378 -8.06 -37.01 10.33
CA GLN A 378 -9.30 -36.98 9.53
C GLN A 378 -9.04 -37.34 8.07
N LEU A 379 -7.96 -36.84 7.48
CA LEU A 379 -7.62 -37.11 6.09
C LEU A 379 -7.31 -38.60 5.89
N ALA A 380 -6.51 -39.21 6.77
CA ALA A 380 -6.27 -40.64 6.70
C ALA A 380 -7.55 -41.46 6.80
N ALA A 381 -8.46 -41.12 7.73
CA ALA A 381 -9.76 -41.80 7.89
C ALA A 381 -10.65 -41.70 6.64
N ARG A 382 -10.64 -40.55 5.94
CA ARG A 382 -11.43 -40.31 4.71
C ARG A 382 -10.83 -40.97 3.47
N LEU A 383 -9.51 -41.12 3.41
CA LEU A 383 -8.82 -41.71 2.26
C LEU A 383 -8.85 -43.26 2.22
N VAL A 384 -8.95 -43.89 3.39
CA VAL A 384 -9.06 -45.38 3.45
C VAL A 384 -10.26 -45.90 2.66
N PRO A 385 -11.51 -45.43 2.83
CA PRO A 385 -12.66 -45.86 2.04
C PRO A 385 -12.53 -45.52 0.54
N LEU A 386 -11.72 -44.50 0.21
CA LEU A 386 -11.44 -44.09 -1.18
C LEU A 386 -10.35 -44.93 -1.87
N GLY A 387 -10.10 -46.17 -1.38
CA GLY A 387 -9.17 -47.11 -1.97
C GLY A 387 -7.70 -46.85 -1.66
N MET A 388 -7.40 -46.18 -0.56
CA MET A 388 -6.04 -45.94 -0.07
C MET A 388 -5.84 -46.48 1.37
N PRO A 389 -5.93 -47.83 1.57
CA PRO A 389 -5.91 -48.43 2.92
C PRO A 389 -4.56 -48.28 3.65
N ASN A 390 -3.49 -48.03 2.90
CA ASN A 390 -2.14 -47.86 3.44
C ASN A 390 -1.61 -46.45 3.36
N VAL A 391 -2.50 -45.49 3.22
CA VAL A 391 -2.13 -44.05 3.12
C VAL A 391 -1.40 -43.59 4.38
N ARG A 392 -0.34 -42.84 4.14
CA ARG A 392 0.35 -42.11 5.19
C ARG A 392 0.34 -40.62 4.80
N PHE A 393 -0.15 -39.80 5.69
CA PHE A 393 -0.19 -38.35 5.53
C PHE A 393 0.38 -37.70 6.77
N GLN A 394 1.25 -36.71 6.58
CA GLN A 394 1.91 -35.98 7.63
C GLN A 394 1.96 -34.49 7.26
N VAL A 395 1.71 -33.64 8.22
CA VAL A 395 1.88 -32.19 8.11
C VAL A 395 3.21 -31.81 8.76
N GLU A 396 4.19 -31.48 7.94
CA GLU A 396 5.47 -30.99 8.42
C GLU A 396 5.36 -29.48 8.63
N MET A 397 5.61 -29.05 9.86
CA MET A 397 5.66 -27.64 10.24
C MET A 397 7.08 -27.24 10.55
N GLY A 398 7.51 -26.08 10.03
CA GLY A 398 8.79 -25.46 10.32
C GLY A 398 8.60 -23.98 10.67
N LEU A 399 9.69 -23.29 10.98
CA LEU A 399 9.68 -21.86 11.27
C LEU A 399 10.52 -21.11 10.24
N LYS A 400 10.02 -19.97 9.79
CA LYS A 400 10.75 -18.98 8.99
C LYS A 400 11.78 -18.26 9.86
N LYS A 401 12.84 -17.77 9.24
CA LYS A 401 13.85 -16.97 9.92
C LYS A 401 13.30 -15.65 10.45
N GLU A 402 12.37 -15.06 9.70
CA GLU A 402 11.73 -13.79 10.02
C GLU A 402 10.21 -13.93 9.92
N PRO A 403 9.47 -13.21 10.79
CA PRO A 403 8.02 -13.18 10.73
C PRO A 403 7.53 -12.59 9.39
N GLY A 404 6.44 -13.17 8.89
CA GLY A 404 5.75 -12.68 7.70
C GLY A 404 4.31 -12.27 8.01
N LEU A 405 3.57 -11.82 7.00
CA LEU A 405 2.17 -11.40 7.15
C LEU A 405 1.24 -12.51 7.65
N GLN A 406 1.61 -13.77 7.45
CA GLN A 406 0.84 -14.95 7.85
C GLN A 406 1.48 -15.71 9.03
N GLY A 407 2.30 -15.06 9.84
CA GLY A 407 3.04 -15.70 10.92
C GLY A 407 4.44 -16.15 10.52
N GLU A 408 5.01 -16.99 11.36
CA GLU A 408 6.38 -17.52 11.20
C GLU A 408 6.41 -18.97 10.69
N ASP A 409 5.25 -19.61 10.61
CA ASP A 409 5.19 -21.02 10.25
C ASP A 409 5.43 -21.24 8.76
N THR A 410 6.09 -22.37 8.44
CA THR A 410 6.06 -23.01 7.14
C THR A 410 5.29 -24.32 7.26
N VAL A 411 4.58 -24.70 6.20
CA VAL A 411 3.76 -25.90 6.16
C VAL A 411 4.04 -26.68 4.89
N SER A 412 4.24 -27.99 5.05
CA SER A 412 4.39 -28.93 3.95
C SER A 412 3.56 -30.18 4.17
N PHE A 413 2.66 -30.49 3.24
CA PHE A 413 1.88 -31.72 3.25
C PHE A 413 2.68 -32.86 2.62
N LEU A 414 3.06 -33.83 3.44
CA LEU A 414 3.78 -35.02 3.04
C LEU A 414 2.80 -36.20 2.90
N PHE A 415 2.94 -36.93 1.82
CA PHE A 415 2.03 -38.01 1.44
C PHE A 415 2.78 -39.26 0.95
N SER A 416 2.20 -40.43 1.25
CA SER A 416 2.54 -41.69 0.63
C SER A 416 1.32 -42.58 0.52
N ALA A 417 1.00 -43.08 -0.66
CA ALA A 417 -0.09 -44.03 -0.90
C ALA A 417 0.22 -45.43 -0.38
N ASN A 418 1.49 -45.77 -0.16
CA ASN A 418 1.96 -47.11 0.17
C ASN A 418 2.56 -47.19 1.57
N LYS A 419 2.34 -48.32 2.26
CA LYS A 419 2.81 -48.56 3.63
C LYS A 419 4.32 -48.34 3.81
N ASN A 420 5.10 -48.81 2.84
CA ASN A 420 6.57 -48.76 2.86
C ASN A 420 7.13 -47.60 2.03
N GLY A 421 6.29 -46.72 1.47
CA GLY A 421 6.71 -45.58 0.68
C GLY A 421 7.35 -44.50 1.55
N VAL A 422 8.31 -43.76 1.01
CA VAL A 422 8.87 -42.58 1.65
C VAL A 422 7.82 -41.46 1.59
N LEU A 423 7.62 -40.76 2.71
CA LEU A 423 6.81 -39.56 2.71
C LEU A 423 7.49 -38.47 1.89
N GLN A 424 6.82 -37.96 0.89
CA GLN A 424 7.31 -36.89 0.02
C GLN A 424 6.22 -35.83 -0.15
N ASN A 425 6.60 -34.67 -0.65
CA ASN A 425 5.62 -33.64 -0.92
C ASN A 425 4.52 -34.19 -1.83
N ILE A 426 3.27 -33.96 -1.45
CA ILE A 426 2.08 -34.52 -2.12
C ILE A 426 2.08 -34.30 -3.64
N SER A 427 2.67 -33.20 -4.09
CA SER A 427 2.78 -32.84 -5.50
C SER A 427 3.68 -33.71 -6.33
N SER A 428 4.65 -34.36 -5.71
CA SER A 428 5.72 -35.10 -6.43
C SER A 428 5.43 -36.59 -6.56
N VAL A 429 4.45 -37.12 -5.81
CA VAL A 429 4.30 -38.56 -5.61
C VAL A 429 2.97 -39.13 -6.05
N ALA A 430 1.89 -38.35 -5.96
CA ALA A 430 0.56 -38.83 -6.19
C ALA A 430 0.19 -38.86 -7.68
N SER A 431 -0.43 -39.95 -8.12
CA SER A 431 -1.10 -40.00 -9.44
C SER A 431 -2.26 -38.99 -9.48
N GLY A 432 -2.66 -38.56 -10.68
CA GLY A 432 -3.78 -37.59 -10.83
C GLY A 432 -5.05 -38.03 -10.07
N GLY A 433 -5.39 -39.33 -10.10
CA GLY A 433 -6.53 -39.86 -9.38
C GLY A 433 -6.34 -39.87 -7.84
N GLU A 434 -5.12 -40.09 -7.33
CA GLU A 434 -4.81 -40.01 -5.89
C GLU A 434 -4.91 -38.57 -5.40
N ILE A 435 -4.37 -37.63 -6.15
CA ILE A 435 -4.46 -36.20 -5.82
C ILE A 435 -5.93 -35.75 -5.80
N ALA A 436 -6.74 -36.17 -6.76
CA ALA A 436 -8.16 -35.84 -6.81
C ALA A 436 -8.92 -36.33 -5.56
N ARG A 437 -8.64 -37.57 -5.11
CA ARG A 437 -9.25 -38.12 -3.87
C ARG A 437 -8.79 -37.38 -2.61
N VAL A 438 -7.50 -37.04 -2.54
CA VAL A 438 -6.97 -36.21 -1.43
C VAL A 438 -7.64 -34.83 -1.43
N MET A 439 -7.76 -34.17 -2.58
CA MET A 439 -8.45 -32.87 -2.67
C MET A 439 -9.92 -32.94 -2.29
N LEU A 440 -10.65 -33.97 -2.76
CA LEU A 440 -12.04 -34.19 -2.35
C LEU A 440 -12.13 -34.35 -0.83
N SER A 441 -11.24 -35.14 -0.23
CA SER A 441 -11.22 -35.37 1.21
C SER A 441 -10.91 -34.10 2.01
N ILE A 442 -9.96 -33.27 1.54
CA ILE A 442 -9.64 -31.98 2.13
C ILE A 442 -10.85 -31.04 2.01
N LYS A 443 -11.45 -30.93 0.83
CA LYS A 443 -12.64 -30.08 0.63
C LYS A 443 -13.82 -30.52 1.49
N ALA A 444 -14.06 -31.82 1.65
CA ALA A 444 -15.07 -32.35 2.55
C ALA A 444 -14.77 -32.03 4.03
N MET A 445 -13.49 -32.04 4.41
CA MET A 445 -13.06 -31.73 5.77
C MET A 445 -13.23 -30.24 6.12
N ILE A 446 -12.81 -29.34 5.22
CA ILE A 446 -12.95 -27.89 5.44
C ILE A 446 -14.39 -27.41 5.15
N ALA A 447 -15.18 -28.20 4.45
CA ALA A 447 -16.56 -27.88 4.13
C ALA A 447 -17.37 -27.50 5.38
N GLY A 448 -17.15 -28.13 6.55
CA GLY A 448 -17.79 -27.78 7.83
C GLY A 448 -17.42 -26.38 8.36
N ALA A 449 -16.21 -25.89 8.07
CA ALA A 449 -15.66 -24.66 8.64
C ALA A 449 -15.80 -23.43 7.73
N VAL A 450 -15.76 -23.60 6.41
CA VAL A 450 -15.84 -22.48 5.45
C VAL A 450 -17.28 -22.21 5.03
N LYS A 451 -17.71 -20.97 5.08
CA LYS A 451 -19.00 -20.52 4.54
C LYS A 451 -18.92 -20.31 3.02
N LEU A 452 -18.64 -21.36 2.26
CA LEU A 452 -18.56 -21.30 0.80
C LEU A 452 -19.89 -21.76 0.18
N PRO A 453 -20.56 -20.91 -0.63
CA PRO A 453 -21.89 -21.24 -1.17
C PRO A 453 -21.93 -22.41 -2.13
N THR A 454 -20.97 -22.47 -3.08
CA THR A 454 -21.01 -23.44 -4.20
C THR A 454 -19.63 -24.04 -4.45
N ILE A 455 -19.55 -25.34 -4.55
CA ILE A 455 -18.34 -26.09 -4.96
C ILE A 455 -18.64 -26.81 -6.25
N VAL A 456 -17.77 -26.66 -7.26
CA VAL A 456 -17.86 -27.35 -8.55
C VAL A 456 -16.69 -28.31 -8.67
N PHE A 457 -16.97 -29.59 -8.88
CA PHE A 457 -15.97 -30.62 -9.14
C PHE A 457 -15.99 -30.99 -10.63
N ASP A 458 -14.85 -30.84 -11.29
CA ASP A 458 -14.69 -31.15 -12.69
C ASP A 458 -13.80 -32.39 -12.88
N GLU A 459 -14.41 -33.51 -13.35
CA GLU A 459 -13.73 -34.74 -13.70
C GLU A 459 -12.76 -35.27 -12.63
N ILE A 460 -13.10 -35.08 -11.34
CA ILE A 460 -12.29 -35.60 -10.22
C ILE A 460 -12.35 -37.12 -10.09
N ASP A 461 -13.26 -37.76 -10.82
CA ASP A 461 -13.52 -39.19 -10.90
C ASP A 461 -12.62 -39.95 -11.90
N THR A 462 -11.63 -39.25 -12.48
CA THR A 462 -10.70 -39.84 -13.41
C THR A 462 -9.86 -40.95 -12.74
N GLY A 463 -9.88 -42.15 -13.32
CA GLY A 463 -9.10 -43.31 -12.84
C GLY A 463 -9.71 -44.02 -11.62
N VAL A 464 -10.98 -43.79 -11.32
CA VAL A 464 -11.73 -44.54 -10.29
C VAL A 464 -12.91 -45.29 -10.90
N SER A 465 -13.37 -46.32 -10.24
CA SER A 465 -14.55 -47.10 -10.66
C SER A 465 -15.14 -47.89 -9.47
N GLY A 466 -16.33 -48.41 -9.64
CA GLY A 466 -16.98 -49.31 -8.68
C GLY A 466 -17.17 -48.66 -7.32
N GLU A 467 -16.83 -49.37 -6.24
CA GLU A 467 -17.06 -48.94 -4.86
C GLU A 467 -16.38 -47.61 -4.51
N ILE A 468 -15.23 -47.30 -5.09
CA ILE A 468 -14.53 -46.04 -4.84
C ILE A 468 -15.38 -44.87 -5.38
N ALA A 469 -16.00 -45.01 -6.54
CA ALA A 469 -16.85 -44.00 -7.13
C ALA A 469 -18.12 -43.80 -6.28
N ASP A 470 -18.71 -44.87 -5.73
CA ASP A 470 -19.84 -44.79 -4.80
C ASP A 470 -19.44 -44.01 -3.55
N ARG A 471 -18.27 -44.26 -2.94
CA ARG A 471 -17.80 -43.53 -1.75
C ARG A 471 -17.52 -42.06 -2.02
N MET A 472 -16.97 -41.73 -3.20
CA MET A 472 -16.80 -40.36 -3.62
C MET A 472 -18.12 -39.63 -3.76
N ALA A 473 -19.13 -40.30 -4.33
CA ALA A 473 -20.48 -39.78 -4.47
C ALA A 473 -21.17 -39.54 -3.11
N ASP A 474 -21.04 -40.49 -2.17
CA ASP A 474 -21.53 -40.33 -0.80
C ASP A 474 -20.93 -39.08 -0.14
N MET A 475 -19.61 -38.89 -0.26
CA MET A 475 -18.91 -37.70 0.29
C MET A 475 -19.39 -36.38 -0.32
N MET A 476 -19.64 -36.33 -1.64
CA MET A 476 -20.20 -35.16 -2.31
C MET A 476 -21.63 -34.87 -1.88
N GLN A 477 -22.43 -35.93 -1.68
CA GLN A 477 -23.81 -35.83 -1.18
C GLN A 477 -23.82 -35.27 0.26
N GLU A 478 -22.99 -35.80 1.17
CA GLU A 478 -22.85 -35.29 2.55
C GLU A 478 -22.47 -33.80 2.57
N MET A 479 -21.54 -33.37 1.67
CA MET A 479 -21.20 -31.97 1.54
C MET A 479 -22.38 -31.11 1.09
N GLY A 480 -23.23 -31.63 0.20
CA GLY A 480 -24.46 -30.96 -0.27
C GLY A 480 -25.54 -30.81 0.80
N GLU A 481 -25.64 -31.76 1.74
CA GLU A 481 -26.64 -31.74 2.84
C GLU A 481 -26.32 -30.67 3.89
N GLN A 482 -25.06 -30.21 4.01
CA GLN A 482 -24.62 -29.21 5.00
C GLN A 482 -24.94 -27.75 4.60
N ASN A 483 -26.10 -27.51 3.99
CA ASN A 483 -26.53 -26.18 3.50
C ASN A 483 -25.60 -25.59 2.45
N ARG A 484 -25.10 -26.45 1.55
CA ARG A 484 -24.21 -26.10 0.46
C ARG A 484 -24.70 -26.61 -0.87
N GLN A 485 -24.13 -26.11 -1.92
CA GLN A 485 -24.36 -26.58 -3.26
C GLN A 485 -23.11 -27.23 -3.78
N VAL A 486 -23.21 -28.50 -4.14
CA VAL A 486 -22.14 -29.24 -4.81
C VAL A 486 -22.60 -29.55 -6.23
N ILE A 487 -21.78 -29.20 -7.21
CA ILE A 487 -22.01 -29.50 -8.63
C ILE A 487 -20.86 -30.39 -9.10
N SER A 488 -21.14 -31.61 -9.52
CA SER A 488 -20.12 -32.51 -10.09
C SER A 488 -20.33 -32.70 -11.58
N ILE A 489 -19.30 -32.43 -12.34
CA ILE A 489 -19.20 -32.80 -13.76
C ILE A 489 -18.55 -34.18 -13.82
N THR A 490 -19.31 -35.19 -14.23
CA THR A 490 -18.89 -36.61 -14.14
C THR A 490 -19.19 -37.39 -15.40
N HIS A 491 -18.46 -38.45 -15.58
CA HIS A 491 -18.72 -39.48 -16.59
C HIS A 491 -19.06 -40.85 -15.95
N LEU A 492 -19.08 -40.92 -14.58
CA LEU A 492 -19.36 -42.14 -13.85
C LEU A 492 -20.84 -42.26 -13.47
N PRO A 493 -21.53 -43.36 -13.83
CA PRO A 493 -22.91 -43.57 -13.53
C PRO A 493 -23.18 -43.63 -12.01
N GLN A 494 -22.22 -44.09 -11.21
CA GLN A 494 -22.33 -44.13 -9.73
C GLN A 494 -22.48 -42.73 -9.15
N ILE A 495 -21.67 -41.79 -9.59
CA ILE A 495 -21.74 -40.41 -9.13
C ILE A 495 -23.00 -39.72 -9.67
N ALA A 496 -23.34 -39.96 -10.94
CA ALA A 496 -24.53 -39.38 -11.57
C ALA A 496 -25.83 -39.83 -10.87
N ALA A 497 -25.88 -41.07 -10.40
CA ALA A 497 -27.05 -41.59 -9.70
C ALA A 497 -27.30 -40.91 -8.35
N ARG A 498 -26.26 -40.47 -7.61
CA ARG A 498 -26.35 -39.85 -6.29
C ARG A 498 -26.80 -38.39 -6.31
N GLY A 499 -26.70 -37.71 -7.46
CA GLY A 499 -27.13 -36.31 -7.55
C GLY A 499 -28.62 -36.16 -7.29
N THR A 500 -29.05 -35.20 -6.46
CA THR A 500 -30.46 -34.84 -6.28
C THR A 500 -31.02 -34.17 -7.53
N SER A 501 -30.21 -33.53 -8.32
CA SER A 501 -30.58 -32.99 -9.63
C SER A 501 -29.57 -33.42 -10.68
N HIS A 502 -30.08 -33.81 -11.85
CA HIS A 502 -29.27 -34.30 -12.95
C HIS A 502 -29.48 -33.42 -14.19
N TYR A 503 -28.38 -32.91 -14.74
CA TYR A 503 -28.34 -32.09 -15.94
C TYR A 503 -27.58 -32.83 -17.03
N LYS A 504 -28.10 -32.79 -18.27
CA LYS A 504 -27.44 -33.38 -19.44
C LYS A 504 -27.01 -32.32 -20.40
N VAL A 505 -25.73 -32.34 -20.76
CA VAL A 505 -25.15 -31.54 -21.84
C VAL A 505 -25.19 -32.39 -23.13
N TYR A 506 -25.73 -31.81 -24.21
CA TYR A 506 -25.82 -32.43 -25.50
C TYR A 506 -25.53 -31.42 -26.62
N LYS A 507 -25.16 -31.96 -27.79
CA LYS A 507 -24.95 -31.17 -29.01
C LYS A 507 -26.15 -31.30 -29.92
N GLU A 508 -26.47 -30.22 -30.60
CA GLU A 508 -27.46 -30.18 -31.67
C GLU A 508 -26.82 -29.57 -32.91
N ASP A 509 -26.81 -30.35 -33.99
CA ASP A 509 -26.31 -29.87 -35.26
C ASP A 509 -27.42 -29.09 -35.98
N THR A 510 -27.11 -27.82 -36.31
CA THR A 510 -28.01 -26.94 -37.08
C THR A 510 -27.40 -26.64 -38.46
N GLU A 511 -28.16 -26.05 -39.36
CA GLU A 511 -27.66 -25.65 -40.69
C GLU A 511 -26.48 -24.68 -40.61
N THR A 512 -26.34 -23.96 -39.51
CA THR A 512 -25.34 -22.91 -39.28
C THR A 512 -24.15 -23.38 -38.42
N GLY A 513 -24.17 -24.60 -37.88
CA GLY A 513 -23.13 -25.18 -37.03
C GLY A 513 -23.65 -26.02 -35.87
N THR A 514 -22.75 -26.48 -35.03
CA THR A 514 -23.09 -27.26 -33.82
C THR A 514 -23.30 -26.34 -32.63
N ASN A 515 -24.42 -26.47 -31.97
CA ASN A 515 -24.75 -25.78 -30.74
C ASN A 515 -24.74 -26.72 -29.53
N SER A 516 -24.26 -26.26 -28.40
CA SER A 516 -24.31 -26.99 -27.12
C SER A 516 -25.46 -26.51 -26.26
N HIS A 517 -26.20 -27.44 -25.74
CA HIS A 517 -27.34 -27.22 -24.86
C HIS A 517 -27.16 -27.98 -23.55
N ILE A 518 -27.82 -27.49 -22.50
CA ILE A 518 -27.92 -28.19 -21.21
C ILE A 518 -29.36 -28.12 -20.74
N ARG A 519 -29.86 -29.23 -20.19
CA ARG A 519 -31.19 -29.28 -19.60
C ARG A 519 -31.22 -30.15 -18.36
N ARG A 520 -32.10 -29.86 -17.44
CA ARG A 520 -32.40 -30.73 -16.31
C ARG A 520 -33.20 -31.92 -16.81
N LEU A 521 -32.84 -33.13 -16.35
CA LEU A 521 -33.54 -34.36 -16.65
C LEU A 521 -34.71 -34.60 -15.70
N THR A 522 -35.78 -35.19 -16.23
CA THR A 522 -36.86 -35.80 -15.40
C THR A 522 -36.37 -37.11 -14.80
N ASP A 523 -37.16 -37.70 -13.88
CA ASP A 523 -36.75 -38.95 -13.24
C ASP A 523 -36.69 -40.13 -14.23
N GLU A 524 -37.58 -40.14 -15.23
CA GLU A 524 -37.52 -41.14 -16.31
C GLU A 524 -36.30 -40.95 -17.18
N GLU A 525 -36.00 -39.75 -17.61
CA GLU A 525 -34.83 -39.41 -18.43
C GLU A 525 -33.53 -39.72 -17.69
N ARG A 526 -33.50 -39.55 -16.34
CA ARG A 526 -32.35 -39.94 -15.53
C ARG A 526 -32.06 -41.42 -15.59
N VAL A 527 -33.12 -42.26 -15.52
CA VAL A 527 -32.92 -43.70 -15.66
C VAL A 527 -32.31 -44.07 -17.02
N GLU A 528 -32.80 -43.45 -18.09
CA GLU A 528 -32.27 -43.65 -19.44
C GLU A 528 -30.84 -43.21 -19.56
N GLU A 529 -30.51 -41.99 -19.07
CA GLU A 529 -29.15 -41.45 -19.15
C GLU A 529 -28.15 -42.33 -18.39
N ILE A 530 -28.48 -42.73 -17.15
CA ILE A 530 -27.62 -43.63 -16.37
C ILE A 530 -27.48 -45.00 -17.04
N ALA A 531 -28.55 -45.52 -17.67
CA ALA A 531 -28.47 -46.77 -18.43
C ALA A 531 -27.55 -46.61 -19.68
N HIS A 532 -27.61 -45.49 -20.38
CA HIS A 532 -26.65 -45.16 -21.46
C HIS A 532 -25.21 -45.07 -20.97
N MET A 533 -24.97 -44.45 -19.81
CA MET A 533 -23.65 -44.39 -19.19
C MET A 533 -23.09 -45.77 -18.82
N LEU A 534 -23.97 -46.73 -18.49
CA LEU A 534 -23.60 -48.11 -18.15
C LEU A 534 -23.33 -49.00 -19.39
N SER A 535 -24.10 -48.81 -20.48
CA SER A 535 -24.12 -49.75 -21.63
C SER A 535 -23.58 -49.15 -22.93
N GLY A 536 -23.30 -47.84 -22.96
CA GLY A 536 -22.94 -47.15 -24.21
C GLY A 536 -24.17 -46.91 -25.11
N ALA A 537 -24.00 -47.08 -26.42
CA ALA A 537 -24.96 -46.63 -27.44
C ALA A 537 -26.29 -47.42 -27.45
N THR A 538 -26.31 -48.67 -26.94
CA THR A 538 -27.49 -49.52 -26.98
C THR A 538 -28.12 -49.69 -25.59
N LEU A 539 -29.37 -49.25 -25.43
CA LEU A 539 -30.15 -49.46 -24.21
C LEU A 539 -30.58 -50.94 -24.12
N THR A 540 -30.11 -51.63 -23.08
CA THR A 540 -30.51 -52.99 -22.77
C THR A 540 -31.42 -53.02 -21.52
N GLU A 541 -32.31 -54.04 -21.39
CA GLU A 541 -33.13 -54.21 -20.20
C GLU A 541 -32.27 -54.39 -18.94
N ALA A 542 -31.12 -55.02 -19.04
CA ALA A 542 -30.18 -55.18 -17.93
C ALA A 542 -29.56 -53.84 -17.52
N ALA A 543 -29.25 -52.94 -18.45
CA ALA A 543 -28.74 -51.60 -18.13
C ALA A 543 -29.81 -50.74 -17.47
N LEU A 544 -31.06 -50.82 -17.91
CA LEU A 544 -32.19 -50.12 -17.28
C LEU A 544 -32.44 -50.61 -15.86
N SER A 545 -32.38 -51.95 -15.65
CA SER A 545 -32.53 -52.53 -14.31
C SER A 545 -31.41 -52.09 -13.36
N ASN A 546 -30.14 -52.07 -13.86
CA ASN A 546 -28.99 -51.59 -13.08
C ASN A 546 -29.07 -50.10 -12.78
N ALA A 547 -29.52 -49.27 -13.73
CA ALA A 547 -29.74 -47.84 -13.52
C ALA A 547 -30.77 -47.57 -12.44
N LYS A 548 -31.91 -48.30 -12.46
CA LYS A 548 -32.92 -48.23 -11.41
C LYS A 548 -32.38 -48.65 -10.05
N ALA A 549 -31.57 -49.72 -10.00
CA ALA A 549 -30.93 -50.18 -8.77
C ALA A 549 -29.94 -49.15 -8.18
N LEU A 550 -29.18 -48.44 -9.03
CA LEU A 550 -28.27 -47.37 -8.61
C LEU A 550 -29.04 -46.15 -8.06
N LEU A 551 -30.14 -45.78 -8.73
CA LEU A 551 -30.98 -44.66 -8.28
C LEU A 551 -31.76 -44.96 -6.99
N ALA A 552 -32.13 -46.22 -6.74
CA ALA A 552 -32.84 -46.65 -5.53
C ALA A 552 -31.98 -46.67 -4.25
N ARG A 553 -30.64 -46.48 -4.40
CA ARG A 553 -29.69 -46.34 -3.27
C ARG A 553 -29.63 -44.93 -2.69
N ASN A 554 -30.42 -44.01 -3.24
CA ASN A 554 -30.50 -42.61 -2.77
C ASN A 554 -31.41 -42.47 -1.56
#